data_d7d4d1138c10fcb04f1c20abda0b4a50
#
_entry.id   d7d4d1138c10fcb04f1c20abda0b4a50
#
_cell.length_a   1.000
_cell.length_b   1.000
_cell.length_c   1.000
_cell.angle_alpha   90.00
_cell.angle_beta   90.00
_cell.angle_gamma   90.00
#
_symmetry.space_group_name_H-M   'P 1'
#
loop_
_entity.id
_entity.type
_entity.pdbx_description
1 polymer ?
#
loop_
_entity_poly.entity_id
_entity_poly.type
_entity_poly.pdbx_seq_one_letter_code
_entity_poly.pdbx_strand_id
1 'polypeptide(L)'
;MSRVSIYVIKEISSSFLFIFSFITMVVWLSQALRNLEILSSDNVTISSFFFYTILLIPKLSMITIPISIFLAIIFALNKLRIDSELIVFGSTGNSNRDILFKPLLVISLFFFFIMFFLSIYLVPLCSAEIREKITEIRSSSINTSILKEKRFITPDDNLTFFFKEIKDKDIFGLLIHDRSEKNNVKTYVAKKGYLENKNNNNLILLYDGTMQIYDDKEGKISEIDFDSYSIDLKNFDRLENGFLYADEKTTFELFGKVL
;
A
#
# COMPACT_ATOMS: atom_id res chain seq x y z
N MET A 1 -3.19 -21.35 37.26
CA MET A 1 -4.35 -20.48 37.00
C MET A 1 -5.61 -21.09 37.60
N SER A 2 -6.45 -20.29 38.27
CA SER A 2 -7.72 -20.79 38.77
C SER A 2 -8.70 -21.11 37.62
N ARG A 3 -9.65 -22.03 37.84
CA ARG A 3 -10.69 -22.33 36.82
C ARG A 3 -11.46 -21.10 36.41
N VAL A 4 -11.65 -20.17 37.33
CA VAL A 4 -12.30 -18.86 37.08
C VAL A 4 -11.50 -18.00 36.12
N SER A 5 -10.15 -17.92 36.28
CA SER A 5 -9.29 -17.17 35.37
C SER A 5 -9.35 -17.70 33.93
N ILE A 6 -9.39 -19.02 33.76
CA ILE A 6 -9.52 -19.67 32.45
C ILE A 6 -10.88 -19.34 31.79
N TYR A 7 -11.94 -19.35 32.62
CA TYR A 7 -13.28 -18.99 32.14
C TYR A 7 -13.34 -17.53 31.64
N VAL A 8 -12.81 -16.59 32.42
CA VAL A 8 -12.73 -15.17 32.02
C VAL A 8 -11.93 -14.99 30.75
N ILE A 9 -10.78 -15.68 30.60
CA ILE A 9 -9.99 -15.65 29.35
C ILE A 9 -10.81 -16.15 28.16
N LYS A 10 -11.53 -17.26 28.33
CA LYS A 10 -12.36 -17.84 27.27
C LYS A 10 -13.45 -16.86 26.83
N GLU A 11 -14.12 -16.21 27.77
CA GLU A 11 -15.19 -15.24 27.53
C GLU A 11 -14.67 -14.01 26.77
N ILE A 12 -13.52 -13.44 27.19
CA ILE A 12 -12.88 -12.32 26.50
C ILE A 12 -12.42 -12.75 25.11
N SER A 13 -11.80 -13.92 24.96
CA SER A 13 -11.32 -14.41 23.68
C SER A 13 -12.46 -14.67 22.69
N SER A 14 -13.59 -15.22 23.15
CA SER A 14 -14.77 -15.43 22.32
C SER A 14 -15.36 -14.10 21.83
N SER A 15 -15.51 -13.14 22.74
CA SER A 15 -15.97 -11.80 22.43
C SER A 15 -15.03 -11.08 21.48
N PHE A 16 -13.71 -11.24 21.68
CA PHE A 16 -12.69 -10.68 20.81
C PHE A 16 -12.80 -11.22 19.39
N LEU A 17 -12.90 -12.54 19.21
CA LEU A 17 -13.00 -13.14 17.88
C LEU A 17 -14.21 -12.60 17.10
N PHE A 18 -15.35 -12.48 17.75
CA PHE A 18 -16.55 -11.94 17.13
C PHE A 18 -16.38 -10.47 16.72
N ILE A 19 -15.94 -9.61 17.65
CA ILE A 19 -15.76 -8.17 17.42
C ILE A 19 -14.67 -7.92 16.40
N PHE A 20 -13.53 -8.62 16.51
CA PHE A 20 -12.41 -8.49 15.58
C PHE A 20 -12.80 -8.89 14.17
N SER A 21 -13.48 -10.04 14.01
CA SER A 21 -13.95 -10.49 12.70
C SER A 21 -14.89 -9.48 12.05
N PHE A 22 -15.84 -8.94 12.82
CA PHE A 22 -16.79 -7.96 12.32
C PHE A 22 -16.10 -6.65 11.93
N ILE A 23 -15.28 -6.06 12.78
CA ILE A 23 -14.59 -4.80 12.51
C ILE A 23 -13.62 -4.97 11.33
N THR A 24 -12.83 -6.06 11.33
CA THR A 24 -11.87 -6.32 10.25
C THR A 24 -12.58 -6.52 8.93
N MET A 25 -13.71 -7.21 8.89
CA MET A 25 -14.51 -7.39 7.68
C MET A 25 -15.03 -6.06 7.13
N VAL A 26 -15.55 -5.19 7.99
CA VAL A 26 -16.05 -3.87 7.57
C VAL A 26 -14.91 -3.00 7.01
N VAL A 27 -13.78 -2.94 7.73
CA VAL A 27 -12.62 -2.15 7.30
C VAL A 27 -12.01 -2.73 6.02
N TRP A 28 -11.90 -4.05 5.92
CA TRP A 28 -11.41 -4.73 4.73
C TRP A 28 -12.30 -4.47 3.51
N LEU A 29 -13.63 -4.56 3.67
CA LEU A 29 -14.57 -4.29 2.59
C LEU A 29 -14.47 -2.84 2.11
N SER A 30 -14.39 -1.89 3.05
CA SER A 30 -14.19 -0.47 2.75
C SER A 30 -12.90 -0.23 1.96
N GLN A 31 -11.81 -0.91 2.35
CA GLN A 31 -10.53 -0.81 1.66
C GLN A 31 -10.57 -1.49 0.28
N ALA A 32 -11.23 -2.63 0.16
CA ALA A 32 -11.42 -3.31 -1.12
C ALA A 32 -12.21 -2.46 -2.10
N LEU A 33 -13.30 -1.82 -1.67
CA LEU A 33 -14.09 -0.91 -2.50
C LEU A 33 -13.29 0.30 -2.98
N ARG A 34 -12.44 0.87 -2.13
CA ARG A 34 -11.57 2.00 -2.50
C ARG A 34 -10.54 1.61 -3.58
N ASN A 35 -10.12 0.37 -3.58
CA ASN A 35 -9.13 -0.16 -4.53
C ASN A 35 -9.75 -0.75 -5.81
N LEU A 36 -11.08 -0.59 -6.03
CA LEU A 36 -11.74 -1.10 -7.25
C LEU A 36 -11.22 -0.46 -8.55
N GLU A 37 -10.62 0.73 -8.47
CA GLU A 37 -9.97 1.36 -9.63
C GLU A 37 -8.86 0.48 -10.22
N ILE A 38 -8.18 -0.32 -9.39
CA ILE A 38 -7.15 -1.28 -9.83
C ILE A 38 -7.78 -2.36 -10.71
N LEU A 39 -9.03 -2.76 -10.45
CA LEU A 39 -9.75 -3.75 -11.23
C LEU A 39 -10.19 -3.23 -12.61
N SER A 40 -10.25 -1.90 -12.78
CA SER A 40 -10.63 -1.27 -14.05
C SER A 40 -9.51 -1.30 -15.10
N SER A 41 -8.30 -1.74 -14.73
CA SER A 41 -7.22 -1.97 -15.68
C SER A 41 -7.43 -3.34 -16.37
N ASP A 42 -7.37 -3.35 -17.70
CA ASP A 42 -7.67 -4.51 -18.57
C ASP A 42 -6.84 -5.77 -18.27
N ASN A 43 -5.78 -5.67 -17.49
CA ASN A 43 -4.84 -6.75 -17.20
C ASN A 43 -5.02 -7.39 -15.81
N VAL A 44 -5.98 -6.97 -14.99
CA VAL A 44 -6.16 -7.51 -13.64
C VAL A 44 -7.29 -8.52 -13.59
N THR A 45 -6.93 -9.77 -13.29
CA THR A 45 -7.92 -10.83 -13.07
C THR A 45 -8.61 -10.64 -11.71
N ILE A 46 -9.88 -11.00 -11.60
CA ILE A 46 -10.64 -10.97 -10.34
C ILE A 46 -9.90 -11.73 -9.22
N SER A 47 -9.28 -12.86 -9.55
CA SER A 47 -8.47 -13.66 -8.60
C SER A 47 -7.28 -12.88 -8.05
N SER A 48 -6.55 -12.15 -8.90
CA SER A 48 -5.41 -11.32 -8.49
C SER A 48 -5.86 -10.17 -7.58
N PHE A 49 -7.02 -9.58 -7.84
CA PHE A 49 -7.61 -8.55 -6.98
C PHE A 49 -7.94 -9.08 -5.59
N PHE A 50 -8.58 -10.25 -5.48
CA PHE A 50 -8.86 -10.87 -4.18
C PHE A 50 -7.59 -11.21 -3.43
N PHE A 51 -6.59 -11.76 -4.11
CA PHE A 51 -5.29 -12.05 -3.49
C PHE A 51 -4.65 -10.77 -2.93
N TYR A 52 -4.62 -9.69 -3.71
CA TYR A 52 -4.12 -8.40 -3.28
C TYR A 52 -4.86 -7.86 -2.06
N THR A 53 -6.21 -7.89 -2.07
CA THR A 53 -7.01 -7.36 -0.96
C THR A 53 -6.89 -8.18 0.32
N ILE A 54 -6.66 -9.50 0.22
CA ILE A 54 -6.39 -10.37 1.37
C ILE A 54 -5.02 -10.05 2.00
N LEU A 55 -4.00 -9.75 1.18
CA LEU A 55 -2.69 -9.35 1.69
C LEU A 55 -2.72 -8.05 2.53
N LEU A 56 -3.77 -7.25 2.39
CA LEU A 56 -3.96 -6.05 3.23
C LEU A 56 -4.40 -6.38 4.66
N ILE A 57 -4.97 -7.58 4.91
CA ILE A 57 -5.51 -7.95 6.21
C ILE A 57 -4.49 -7.80 7.36
N PRO A 58 -3.23 -8.25 7.25
CA PRO A 58 -2.25 -8.07 8.33
C PRO A 58 -2.00 -6.61 8.70
N LYS A 59 -1.92 -5.72 7.72
CA LYS A 59 -1.76 -4.28 7.92
C LYS A 59 -2.99 -3.67 8.61
N LEU A 60 -4.19 -4.05 8.18
CA LEU A 60 -5.44 -3.62 8.82
C LEU A 60 -5.57 -4.16 10.24
N SER A 61 -5.10 -5.39 10.49
CA SER A 61 -5.14 -6.02 11.81
C SER A 61 -4.35 -5.26 12.86
N MET A 62 -3.28 -4.55 12.49
CA MET A 62 -2.53 -3.70 13.42
C MET A 62 -3.40 -2.60 14.06
N ILE A 63 -4.39 -2.10 13.33
CA ILE A 63 -5.31 -1.07 13.83
C ILE A 63 -6.52 -1.71 14.49
N THR A 64 -7.04 -2.80 13.91
CA THR A 64 -8.30 -3.39 14.41
C THR A 64 -8.12 -4.24 15.65
N ILE A 65 -6.97 -4.90 15.89
CA ILE A 65 -6.71 -5.69 17.08
C ILE A 65 -6.81 -4.86 18.38
N PRO A 66 -6.10 -3.72 18.55
CA PRO A 66 -6.19 -2.92 19.76
C PRO A 66 -7.60 -2.44 20.07
N ILE A 67 -8.34 -2.03 19.05
CA ILE A 67 -9.73 -1.58 19.19
C ILE A 67 -10.61 -2.76 19.59
N SER A 68 -10.46 -3.90 18.94
CA SER A 68 -11.28 -5.08 19.19
C SER A 68 -11.04 -5.68 20.57
N ILE A 69 -9.78 -5.72 21.05
CA ILE A 69 -9.49 -6.24 22.40
C ILE A 69 -10.06 -5.33 23.48
N PHE A 70 -9.98 -4.01 23.28
CA PHE A 70 -10.56 -3.05 24.21
C PHE A 70 -12.08 -3.24 24.34
N LEU A 71 -12.78 -3.32 23.20
CA LEU A 71 -14.22 -3.55 23.16
C LEU A 71 -14.59 -4.93 23.71
N ALA A 72 -13.81 -5.96 23.42
CA ALA A 72 -14.04 -7.31 23.92
C ALA A 72 -13.93 -7.40 25.44
N ILE A 73 -12.95 -6.72 26.03
CA ILE A 73 -12.81 -6.66 27.49
C ILE A 73 -14.01 -5.98 28.10
N ILE A 74 -14.44 -4.82 27.57
CA ILE A 74 -15.63 -4.12 28.11
C ILE A 74 -16.88 -5.00 28.00
N PHE A 75 -17.08 -5.62 26.83
CA PHE A 75 -18.24 -6.47 26.59
C PHE A 75 -18.26 -7.69 27.52
N ALA A 76 -17.15 -8.42 27.64
CA ALA A 76 -17.04 -9.59 28.48
C ALA A 76 -17.22 -9.25 29.95
N LEU A 77 -16.59 -8.17 30.44
CA LEU A 77 -16.76 -7.75 31.83
C LEU A 77 -18.21 -7.30 32.16
N ASN A 78 -18.84 -6.61 31.22
CA ASN A 78 -20.23 -6.20 31.36
C ASN A 78 -21.17 -7.41 31.41
N LYS A 79 -20.93 -8.41 30.54
CA LYS A 79 -21.68 -9.68 30.55
C LYS A 79 -21.54 -10.40 31.89
N LEU A 80 -20.31 -10.61 32.39
CA LEU A 80 -20.04 -11.25 33.66
C LEU A 80 -20.69 -10.51 34.84
N ARG A 81 -20.83 -9.19 34.74
CA ARG A 81 -21.53 -8.37 35.76
C ARG A 81 -23.04 -8.56 35.68
N ILE A 82 -23.65 -8.54 34.49
CA ILE A 82 -25.11 -8.71 34.30
C ILE A 82 -25.53 -10.10 34.75
N ASP A 83 -24.74 -11.11 34.42
CA ASP A 83 -25.01 -12.51 34.80
C ASP A 83 -24.72 -12.78 36.30
N SER A 84 -24.35 -11.74 37.06
CA SER A 84 -24.00 -11.82 38.50
C SER A 84 -22.84 -12.77 38.82
N GLU A 85 -22.11 -13.26 37.82
CA GLU A 85 -21.00 -14.21 37.98
C GLU A 85 -19.84 -13.60 38.80
N LEU A 86 -19.57 -12.29 38.62
CA LEU A 86 -18.55 -11.60 39.41
C LEU A 86 -18.84 -11.62 40.91
N ILE A 87 -20.11 -11.57 41.33
CA ILE A 87 -20.53 -11.62 42.73
C ILE A 87 -20.30 -13.04 43.29
N VAL A 88 -20.67 -14.06 42.49
CA VAL A 88 -20.44 -15.46 42.83
C VAL A 88 -18.94 -15.77 42.97
N PHE A 89 -18.12 -15.26 42.09
CA PHE A 89 -16.68 -15.43 42.18
C PHE A 89 -16.09 -14.71 43.42
N GLY A 90 -16.59 -13.53 43.76
CA GLY A 90 -16.19 -12.79 44.97
C GLY A 90 -16.51 -13.52 46.25
N SER A 91 -17.64 -14.26 46.32
CA SER A 91 -18.05 -15.03 47.49
C SER A 91 -17.14 -16.23 47.81
N THR A 92 -16.30 -16.66 46.87
CA THR A 92 -15.28 -17.73 47.04
C THR A 92 -14.04 -17.28 47.82
N GLY A 93 -14.03 -16.08 48.41
CA GLY A 93 -12.92 -15.54 49.20
C GLY A 93 -11.77 -14.93 48.36
N ASN A 94 -11.89 -14.89 47.07
CA ASN A 94 -10.92 -14.22 46.17
C ASN A 94 -11.31 -12.75 46.00
N SER A 95 -10.32 -11.85 46.05
CA SER A 95 -10.55 -10.44 45.71
C SER A 95 -10.95 -10.31 44.24
N ASN A 96 -11.93 -9.46 43.93
CA ASN A 96 -12.29 -9.13 42.54
C ASN A 96 -11.09 -8.69 41.71
N ARG A 97 -10.12 -8.05 42.37
CA ARG A 97 -8.86 -7.65 41.74
C ARG A 97 -8.02 -8.86 41.28
N ASP A 98 -7.91 -9.89 42.10
CA ASP A 98 -7.13 -11.09 41.76
C ASP A 98 -7.80 -11.94 40.72
N ILE A 99 -9.13 -11.94 40.67
CA ILE A 99 -9.94 -12.65 39.67
C ILE A 99 -9.78 -12.05 38.30
N LEU A 100 -9.73 -10.71 38.19
CA LEU A 100 -9.69 -10.01 36.90
C LEU A 100 -8.27 -9.67 36.43
N PHE A 101 -7.37 -9.30 37.36
CA PHE A 101 -6.03 -8.82 36.99
C PHE A 101 -5.18 -9.89 36.28
N LYS A 102 -5.16 -11.12 36.79
CA LYS A 102 -4.38 -12.22 36.20
C LYS A 102 -4.83 -12.56 34.79
N PRO A 103 -6.12 -12.80 34.47
CA PRO A 103 -6.54 -13.07 33.11
C PRO A 103 -6.32 -11.89 32.17
N LEU A 104 -6.52 -10.64 32.59
CA LEU A 104 -6.25 -9.46 31.77
C LEU A 104 -4.78 -9.33 31.43
N LEU A 105 -3.88 -9.58 32.39
CA LEU A 105 -2.44 -9.54 32.16
C LEU A 105 -2.01 -10.62 31.15
N VAL A 106 -2.54 -11.84 31.27
CA VAL A 106 -2.23 -12.93 30.33
C VAL A 106 -2.70 -12.59 28.93
N ILE A 107 -3.92 -12.06 28.78
CA ILE A 107 -4.46 -11.65 27.48
C ILE A 107 -3.64 -10.50 26.90
N SER A 108 -3.31 -9.48 27.69
CA SER A 108 -2.50 -8.35 27.23
C SER A 108 -1.12 -8.80 26.74
N LEU A 109 -0.48 -9.71 27.47
CA LEU A 109 0.82 -10.26 27.09
C LEU A 109 0.72 -11.09 25.82
N PHE A 110 -0.32 -11.88 25.66
CA PHE A 110 -0.56 -12.67 24.45
C PHE A 110 -0.75 -11.78 23.23
N PHE A 111 -1.61 -10.76 23.31
CA PHE A 111 -1.83 -9.83 22.21
C PHE A 111 -0.61 -8.94 21.93
N PHE A 112 0.17 -8.61 22.96
CA PHE A 112 1.46 -7.92 22.77
C PHE A 112 2.39 -8.74 21.86
N PHE A 113 2.56 -10.03 22.09
CA PHE A 113 3.38 -10.88 21.24
C PHE A 113 2.81 -11.04 19.83
N ILE A 114 1.49 -11.14 19.71
CA ILE A 114 0.85 -11.17 18.38
C ILE A 114 1.14 -9.89 17.61
N MET A 115 0.93 -8.71 18.22
CA MET A 115 1.18 -7.42 17.59
C MET A 115 2.66 -7.23 17.23
N PHE A 116 3.55 -7.67 18.12
CA PHE A 116 4.98 -7.64 17.89
C PHE A 116 5.38 -8.50 16.67
N PHE A 117 4.86 -9.71 16.58
CA PHE A 117 5.09 -10.59 15.44
C PHE A 117 4.50 -10.03 14.13
N LEU A 118 3.28 -9.51 14.17
CA LEU A 118 2.67 -8.87 13.01
C LEU A 118 3.51 -7.69 12.52
N SER A 119 3.93 -6.80 13.43
CA SER A 119 4.65 -5.57 13.08
C SER A 119 6.04 -5.84 12.50
N ILE A 120 6.79 -6.80 13.05
CA ILE A 120 8.17 -7.04 12.65
C ILE A 120 8.26 -7.93 11.41
N TYR A 121 7.35 -8.87 11.27
CA TYR A 121 7.48 -9.93 10.27
C TYR A 121 6.37 -9.92 9.23
N LEU A 122 5.12 -10.02 9.64
CA LEU A 122 4.03 -10.28 8.70
C LEU A 122 3.65 -9.05 7.86
N VAL A 123 3.60 -7.88 8.48
CA VAL A 123 3.23 -6.63 7.77
C VAL A 123 4.28 -6.25 6.73
N PRO A 124 5.60 -6.23 7.01
CA PRO A 124 6.60 -5.93 6.01
C PRO A 124 6.57 -6.91 4.83
N LEU A 125 6.46 -8.23 5.10
CA LEU A 125 6.38 -9.25 4.05
C LEU A 125 5.19 -9.02 3.12
N CYS A 126 3.99 -8.82 3.69
CA CYS A 126 2.79 -8.57 2.89
C CYS A 126 2.86 -7.24 2.14
N SER A 127 3.44 -6.20 2.73
CA SER A 127 3.59 -4.90 2.09
C SER A 127 4.56 -4.95 0.91
N ALA A 128 5.67 -5.69 1.03
CA ALA A 128 6.62 -5.91 -0.06
C ALA A 128 5.98 -6.65 -1.25
N GLU A 129 5.23 -7.73 -0.96
CA GLU A 129 4.51 -8.51 -1.98
C GLU A 129 3.44 -7.66 -2.69
N ILE A 130 2.68 -6.87 -1.92
CA ILE A 130 1.70 -5.92 -2.47
C ILE A 130 2.36 -4.95 -3.44
N ARG A 131 3.51 -4.39 -3.06
CA ARG A 131 4.23 -3.44 -3.88
C ARG A 131 4.71 -4.06 -5.19
N GLU A 132 5.31 -5.26 -5.11
CA GLU A 132 5.78 -5.99 -6.28
C GLU A 132 4.62 -6.21 -7.27
N LYS A 133 3.46 -6.65 -6.78
CA LYS A 133 2.27 -6.87 -7.60
C LYS A 133 1.68 -5.59 -8.18
N ILE A 134 1.63 -4.50 -7.40
CA ILE A 134 1.19 -3.19 -7.92
C ILE A 134 2.14 -2.70 -9.00
N THR A 135 3.44 -2.87 -8.81
CA THR A 135 4.44 -2.48 -9.81
C THR A 135 4.29 -3.30 -11.08
N GLU A 136 4.08 -4.62 -10.97
CA GLU A 136 3.81 -5.50 -12.11
C GLU A 136 2.55 -5.06 -12.87
N ILE A 137 1.46 -4.76 -12.17
CA ILE A 137 0.22 -4.25 -12.77
C ILE A 137 0.45 -2.90 -13.43
N ARG A 138 1.14 -1.98 -12.76
CA ARG A 138 1.45 -0.66 -13.32
C ARG A 138 2.36 -0.75 -14.53
N SER A 139 3.41 -1.55 -14.49
CA SER A 139 4.33 -1.72 -15.62
C SER A 139 3.65 -2.35 -16.84
N SER A 140 2.71 -3.26 -16.63
CA SER A 140 1.88 -3.81 -17.71
C SER A 140 0.78 -2.84 -18.18
N SER A 141 0.30 -1.97 -17.29
CA SER A 141 -0.76 -0.98 -17.55
C SER A 141 -0.23 0.39 -18.01
N ILE A 142 1.09 0.63 -17.96
CA ILE A 142 1.72 1.84 -18.51
C ILE A 142 1.30 2.05 -19.98
N ASN A 143 1.01 0.96 -20.69
CA ASN A 143 0.51 1.01 -22.07
C ASN A 143 -0.89 1.64 -22.23
N THR A 144 -1.74 1.66 -21.21
CA THR A 144 -3.13 2.12 -21.36
C THR A 144 -3.58 3.19 -20.37
N SER A 145 -3.10 3.15 -19.13
CA SER A 145 -3.58 4.08 -18.08
C SER A 145 -2.88 5.44 -18.10
N ILE A 146 -1.65 5.52 -18.58
CA ILE A 146 -0.92 6.78 -18.76
C ILE A 146 -1.44 7.52 -20.00
N LEU A 147 -2.05 6.81 -20.93
CA LEU A 147 -2.55 7.36 -22.18
C LEU A 147 -3.96 7.97 -22.02
N LYS A 148 -4.11 8.99 -21.17
CA LYS A 148 -5.35 9.78 -21.11
C LYS A 148 -5.19 11.03 -21.98
N GLU A 149 -6.06 11.15 -22.97
CA GLU A 149 -6.08 12.33 -23.85
C GLU A 149 -6.42 13.62 -23.12
N LYS A 150 -5.83 14.72 -23.57
CA LYS A 150 -6.15 16.09 -23.15
C LYS A 150 -6.01 16.36 -21.65
N ARG A 151 -5.15 15.61 -20.95
CA ARG A 151 -4.84 15.81 -19.54
C ARG A 151 -3.34 15.77 -19.30
N PHE A 152 -2.87 16.56 -18.36
CA PHE A 152 -1.53 16.42 -17.81
C PHE A 152 -1.54 15.26 -16.83
N ILE A 153 -0.59 14.36 -17.00
CA ILE A 153 -0.41 13.18 -16.17
C ILE A 153 0.99 13.27 -15.58
N THR A 154 1.07 13.28 -14.27
CA THR A 154 2.33 13.36 -13.51
C THR A 154 2.49 12.05 -12.76
N PRO A 155 3.10 11.02 -13.36
CA PRO A 155 3.28 9.74 -12.69
C PRO A 155 4.26 9.84 -11.52
N ASP A 156 5.24 10.75 -11.60
CA ASP A 156 6.24 11.08 -10.60
C ASP A 156 6.42 12.60 -10.53
N ASP A 157 6.85 13.12 -9.37
CA ASP A 157 7.06 14.56 -9.12
C ASP A 157 7.99 15.24 -10.15
N ASN A 158 8.84 14.44 -10.80
CA ASN A 158 9.82 14.91 -11.77
C ASN A 158 9.41 14.76 -13.24
N LEU A 159 8.29 14.08 -13.53
CA LEU A 159 7.90 13.76 -14.90
C LEU A 159 6.45 14.08 -15.18
N THR A 160 6.21 14.85 -16.22
CA THR A 160 4.85 15.21 -16.65
C THR A 160 4.65 14.89 -18.11
N PHE A 161 3.58 14.18 -18.43
CA PHE A 161 3.14 13.87 -19.79
C PHE A 161 1.88 14.63 -20.15
N PHE A 162 1.77 14.97 -21.43
CA PHE A 162 0.54 15.47 -22.01
C PHE A 162 0.38 14.87 -23.40
N PHE A 163 -0.80 14.34 -23.71
CA PHE A 163 -1.16 13.77 -24.99
C PHE A 163 -2.41 14.45 -25.52
N LYS A 164 -2.36 14.94 -26.77
CA LYS A 164 -3.48 15.64 -27.38
C LYS A 164 -4.53 14.66 -27.91
N GLU A 165 -4.10 13.62 -28.61
CA GLU A 165 -4.97 12.60 -29.20
C GLU A 165 -4.19 11.28 -29.29
N ILE A 166 -4.89 10.18 -29.04
CA ILE A 166 -4.32 8.83 -29.05
C ILE A 166 -5.19 7.96 -29.94
N LYS A 167 -4.58 7.31 -30.92
CA LYS A 167 -5.25 6.31 -31.79
C LYS A 167 -4.47 5.03 -31.78
N ASP A 168 -4.96 4.02 -31.10
CA ASP A 168 -4.30 2.73 -30.89
C ASP A 168 -2.90 2.90 -30.29
N LYS A 169 -1.84 2.78 -31.09
CA LYS A 169 -0.43 2.94 -30.69
C LYS A 169 0.17 4.27 -31.11
N ASP A 170 -0.53 5.03 -31.93
CA ASP A 170 -0.09 6.34 -32.43
C ASP A 170 -0.55 7.45 -31.49
N ILE A 171 0.36 8.30 -31.10
CA ILE A 171 0.13 9.43 -30.22
C ILE A 171 0.35 10.71 -31.04
N PHE A 172 -0.59 11.63 -31.00
CA PHE A 172 -0.50 12.90 -31.71
C PHE A 172 -0.44 14.07 -30.72
N GLY A 173 0.50 15.01 -30.96
CA GLY A 173 0.68 16.18 -30.09
C GLY A 173 1.06 15.80 -28.67
N LEU A 174 2.34 15.50 -28.49
CA LEU A 174 2.89 14.95 -27.26
C LEU A 174 3.85 15.97 -26.63
N LEU A 175 3.73 16.14 -25.30
CA LEU A 175 4.67 16.90 -24.50
C LEU A 175 5.12 16.03 -23.33
N ILE A 176 6.45 15.96 -23.14
CA ILE A 176 7.07 15.30 -22.00
C ILE A 176 7.98 16.32 -21.32
N HIS A 177 7.75 16.55 -20.02
CA HIS A 177 8.55 17.45 -19.20
C HIS A 177 9.28 16.64 -18.14
N ASP A 178 10.60 16.63 -18.16
CA ASP A 178 11.49 15.82 -17.34
C ASP A 178 12.38 16.71 -16.47
N ARG A 179 12.24 16.59 -15.15
CA ARG A 179 13.04 17.24 -14.11
C ARG A 179 13.92 16.27 -13.33
N SER A 180 14.16 15.07 -13.83
CA SER A 180 14.94 14.04 -13.12
C SER A 180 16.40 14.45 -12.91
N GLU A 181 16.95 15.28 -13.77
CA GLU A 181 18.29 15.85 -13.61
C GLU A 181 18.24 17.16 -12.80
N LYS A 182 18.95 17.21 -11.67
CA LYS A 182 18.96 18.38 -10.72
C LYS A 182 19.31 19.74 -11.36
N ASN A 183 20.01 19.74 -12.49
CA ASN A 183 20.50 21.00 -13.10
C ASN A 183 19.93 21.23 -14.52
N ASN A 184 19.31 20.25 -15.13
CA ASN A 184 18.82 20.32 -16.50
C ASN A 184 17.37 19.87 -16.56
N VAL A 185 16.51 20.79 -16.90
CA VAL A 185 15.11 20.47 -17.18
C VAL A 185 14.94 20.24 -18.66
N LYS A 186 14.49 19.07 -19.07
CA LYS A 186 14.29 18.69 -20.46
C LYS A 186 12.80 18.67 -20.80
N THR A 187 12.41 19.38 -21.83
CA THR A 187 11.04 19.37 -22.33
C THR A 187 11.03 18.91 -23.78
N TYR A 188 10.35 17.83 -24.05
CA TYR A 188 10.19 17.26 -25.38
C TYR A 188 8.80 17.60 -25.90
N VAL A 189 8.72 18.17 -27.09
CA VAL A 189 7.48 18.45 -27.79
C VAL A 189 7.56 17.77 -29.15
N ALA A 190 6.62 16.88 -29.46
CA ALA A 190 6.63 16.15 -30.72
C ALA A 190 5.23 16.14 -31.35
N LYS A 191 5.20 16.15 -32.71
CA LYS A 191 3.94 16.09 -33.45
C LYS A 191 3.33 14.70 -33.41
N LYS A 192 4.20 13.67 -33.45
CA LYS A 192 3.78 12.26 -33.41
C LYS A 192 4.66 11.48 -32.43
N GLY A 193 4.08 10.50 -31.79
CA GLY A 193 4.77 9.51 -30.98
C GLY A 193 4.22 8.11 -31.23
N TYR A 194 5.03 7.11 -31.02
CA TYR A 194 4.66 5.71 -31.11
C TYR A 194 5.13 4.95 -29.88
N LEU A 195 4.23 4.18 -29.28
CA LEU A 195 4.55 3.36 -28.12
C LEU A 195 5.00 1.98 -28.58
N GLU A 196 6.28 1.67 -28.40
CA GLU A 196 6.86 0.38 -28.73
C GLU A 196 7.18 -0.39 -27.43
N ASN A 197 6.65 -1.60 -27.33
CA ASN A 197 7.02 -2.53 -26.28
C ASN A 197 7.99 -3.57 -26.85
N LYS A 198 9.28 -3.41 -26.56
CA LYS A 198 10.33 -4.30 -27.01
C LYS A 198 11.04 -4.92 -25.82
N ASN A 199 10.98 -6.25 -25.68
CA ASN A 199 11.67 -7.01 -24.62
C ASN A 199 11.39 -6.52 -23.19
N ASN A 200 10.13 -6.26 -22.86
CA ASN A 200 9.73 -5.72 -21.56
C ASN A 200 10.23 -4.28 -21.28
N ASN A 201 10.69 -3.57 -22.33
CA ASN A 201 11.03 -2.16 -22.28
C ASN A 201 9.96 -1.38 -23.02
N ASN A 202 9.33 -0.45 -22.31
CA ASN A 202 8.39 0.50 -22.92
C ASN A 202 9.17 1.70 -23.43
N LEU A 203 9.23 1.85 -24.75
CA LEU A 203 9.88 2.96 -25.42
C LEU A 203 8.81 3.87 -26.02
N ILE A 204 8.97 5.17 -25.85
CA ILE A 204 8.21 6.16 -26.64
C ILE A 204 9.15 6.66 -27.74
N LEU A 205 8.80 6.36 -28.97
CA LEU A 205 9.46 6.93 -30.14
C LEU A 205 8.75 8.23 -30.49
N LEU A 206 9.49 9.32 -30.53
CA LEU A 206 9.03 10.66 -30.89
C LEU A 206 9.45 10.97 -32.31
N TYR A 207 8.56 11.60 -33.06
CA TYR A 207 8.83 12.03 -34.44
C TYR A 207 8.43 13.50 -34.61
N ASP A 208 9.22 14.20 -35.46
CA ASP A 208 9.01 15.62 -35.79
C ASP A 208 8.87 16.48 -34.53
N GLY A 209 9.91 16.58 -33.78
CA GLY A 209 9.85 17.27 -32.48
C GLY A 209 11.03 18.16 -32.17
N THR A 210 10.89 18.89 -31.09
CA THR A 210 11.90 19.79 -30.54
C THR A 210 12.13 19.44 -29.08
N MET A 211 13.40 19.36 -28.67
CA MET A 211 13.82 19.19 -27.28
C MET A 211 14.35 20.52 -26.77
N GLN A 212 13.76 21.06 -25.73
CA GLN A 212 14.23 22.22 -25.01
C GLN A 212 14.93 21.77 -23.72
N ILE A 213 16.18 22.23 -23.54
CA ILE A 213 16.97 21.98 -22.35
C ILE A 213 17.16 23.32 -21.62
N TYR A 214 16.65 23.41 -20.40
CA TYR A 214 16.89 24.55 -19.52
C TYR A 214 17.99 24.19 -18.52
N ASP A 215 19.10 24.92 -18.57
CA ASP A 215 20.19 24.81 -17.59
C ASP A 215 19.92 25.78 -16.44
N ASP A 216 19.65 25.23 -15.26
CA ASP A 216 19.31 26.01 -14.05
C ASP A 216 20.50 26.83 -13.53
N LYS A 217 21.74 26.46 -13.85
CA LYS A 217 22.96 27.18 -13.44
C LYS A 217 23.27 28.39 -14.31
N GLU A 218 23.11 28.24 -15.62
CA GLU A 218 23.41 29.29 -16.57
C GLU A 218 22.20 30.15 -16.93
N GLY A 219 20.97 29.68 -16.58
CA GLY A 219 19.71 30.33 -16.94
C GLY A 219 19.46 30.36 -18.45
N LYS A 220 20.09 29.45 -19.21
CA LYS A 220 20.00 29.39 -20.67
C LYS A 220 19.07 28.29 -21.13
N ILE A 221 18.33 28.57 -22.20
CA ILE A 221 17.52 27.59 -22.92
C ILE A 221 18.26 27.23 -24.19
N SER A 222 18.51 25.93 -24.39
CA SER A 222 19.00 25.36 -25.63
C SER A 222 17.86 24.59 -26.31
N GLU A 223 17.70 24.75 -27.61
CA GLU A 223 16.67 24.10 -28.39
C GLU A 223 17.32 23.22 -29.47
N ILE A 224 16.86 21.96 -29.56
CA ILE A 224 17.39 20.97 -30.47
C ILE A 224 16.21 20.35 -31.22
N ASP A 225 16.15 20.52 -32.54
CA ASP A 225 15.17 19.85 -33.37
C ASP A 225 15.61 18.43 -33.70
N PHE A 226 14.70 17.50 -33.74
CA PHE A 226 14.94 16.10 -34.06
C PHE A 226 13.89 15.53 -35.02
N ASP A 227 14.32 14.72 -35.96
CA ASP A 227 13.41 13.94 -36.80
C ASP A 227 12.84 12.74 -36.07
N SER A 228 13.67 12.09 -35.25
CA SER A 228 13.27 10.99 -34.39
C SER A 228 14.06 10.97 -33.07
N TYR A 229 13.40 10.68 -31.96
CA TYR A 229 14.04 10.53 -30.67
C TYR A 229 13.35 9.42 -29.87
N SER A 230 14.12 8.60 -29.14
CA SER A 230 13.56 7.52 -28.33
C SER A 230 13.74 7.81 -26.84
N ILE A 231 12.66 7.70 -26.10
CA ILE A 231 12.66 7.84 -24.63
C ILE A 231 12.36 6.48 -24.02
N ASP A 232 13.27 5.98 -23.18
CA ASP A 232 13.09 4.74 -22.43
C ASP A 232 12.36 5.04 -21.13
N LEU A 233 11.12 4.55 -21.02
CA LEU A 233 10.30 4.73 -19.82
C LEU A 233 10.84 3.97 -18.59
N LYS A 234 11.69 2.96 -18.77
CA LYS A 234 12.35 2.26 -17.66
C LYS A 234 13.25 3.16 -16.81
N ASN A 235 13.83 4.17 -17.40
CA ASN A 235 14.66 5.11 -16.64
C ASN A 235 13.83 5.89 -15.62
N PHE A 236 12.53 6.00 -15.84
CA PHE A 236 11.57 6.66 -14.96
C PHE A 236 10.97 5.71 -13.94
N ASP A 237 10.80 4.43 -14.26
CA ASP A 237 10.39 3.37 -13.32
C ASP A 237 11.45 3.08 -12.23
N ARG A 238 12.73 3.33 -12.49
CA ARG A 238 13.81 3.06 -11.54
C ARG A 238 13.79 3.95 -10.31
N LEU A 239 13.20 5.13 -10.37
CA LEU A 239 13.16 6.05 -9.25
C LEU A 239 12.15 5.62 -8.16
N GLU A 240 11.03 4.99 -8.54
CA GLU A 240 10.09 4.42 -7.57
C GLU A 240 10.49 3.03 -7.05
N ASN A 241 11.16 2.22 -7.87
CA ASN A 241 11.48 0.82 -7.54
C ASN A 241 12.76 0.62 -6.70
N GLY A 242 13.56 1.68 -6.48
CA GLY A 242 14.85 1.58 -5.80
C GLY A 242 14.80 1.67 -4.27
N PHE A 243 13.76 2.24 -3.70
CA PHE A 243 13.68 2.48 -2.26
C PHE A 243 12.42 1.84 -1.67
N LEU A 244 12.60 0.70 -1.01
CA LEU A 244 11.59 0.18 -0.10
C LEU A 244 11.36 1.21 1.01
N TYR A 245 10.10 1.62 1.20
CA TYR A 245 9.75 2.47 2.35
C TYR A 245 10.07 1.76 3.65
N ALA A 246 10.24 2.52 4.74
CA ALA A 246 10.62 1.96 6.03
C ALA A 246 9.61 0.94 6.57
N ASP A 247 8.34 1.06 6.20
CA ASP A 247 7.25 0.15 6.55
C ASP A 247 7.19 -1.15 5.71
N GLU A 248 7.98 -1.22 4.65
CA GLU A 248 8.11 -2.39 3.76
C GLU A 248 9.37 -3.23 4.07
N LYS A 249 10.27 -2.70 4.91
CA LYS A 249 11.49 -3.41 5.35
C LYS A 249 11.26 -4.09 6.68
N THR A 250 11.78 -5.31 6.79
CA THR A 250 11.81 -5.96 8.09
C THR A 250 12.74 -5.19 9.03
N THR A 251 12.43 -5.21 10.33
CA THR A 251 13.25 -4.52 11.34
C THR A 251 14.72 -4.95 11.28
N PHE A 252 14.99 -6.22 10.94
CA PHE A 252 16.35 -6.74 10.77
C PHE A 252 17.08 -6.14 9.56
N GLU A 253 16.39 -5.90 8.45
CA GLU A 253 16.97 -5.24 7.27
C GLU A 253 17.28 -3.76 7.53
N LEU A 254 16.45 -3.09 8.35
CA LEU A 254 16.69 -1.70 8.75
C LEU A 254 17.93 -1.58 9.63
N PHE A 255 18.11 -2.48 10.59
CA PHE A 255 19.31 -2.48 11.45
C PHE A 255 20.57 -2.99 10.75
N GLY A 256 20.46 -3.94 9.81
CA GLY A 256 21.60 -4.47 9.06
C GLY A 256 22.26 -3.51 8.07
N LYS A 257 21.64 -2.37 7.76
CA LYS A 257 22.22 -1.29 6.93
C LYS A 257 22.85 -0.15 7.73
N VAL A 258 22.77 -0.18 9.06
CA VAL A 258 23.33 0.86 9.96
C VAL A 258 24.69 0.41 10.52
N LEU A 259 25.11 -0.85 10.32
CA LEU A 259 26.44 -1.39 10.60
C LEU A 259 27.21 -1.57 9.29
#